data_211d8451fa2a36cc4590538f273ba7ba
#
_entry.id   211d8451fa2a36cc4590538f273ba7ba
#
_cell.length_a   1.000
_cell.length_b   1.000
_cell.length_c   1.000
_cell.angle_alpha   90.00
_cell.angle_beta   90.00
_cell.angle_gamma   90.00
#
_symmetry.space_group_name_H-M   'P 1'
#
loop_
_entity.id
_entity.type
_entity.pdbx_description
1 polymer ?
#
loop_
_entity_poly.entity_id
_entity_poly.type
_entity_poly.pdbx_seq_one_letter_code
_entity_poly.pdbx_strand_id
1 'polypeptide(L)'
;MSYHAIITIMDRGLCSKAVDAVTETGSHSGTLLKGRGSGLHEKQTILNMALEPEKDILLLVSKDETIDDIIRSIDHNLSVTEPGNGLLISMQVNRIHGLR
;
A
#
# COMPACT_ATOMS: atom_id res chain seq x y z
N MET A 1 12.28 -10.79 -17.69
CA MET A 1 11.54 -9.62 -17.19
C MET A 1 11.63 -9.56 -15.69
N SER A 2 11.83 -8.39 -15.18
CA SER A 2 11.91 -8.20 -13.74
C SER A 2 10.61 -7.59 -13.21
N TYR A 3 10.27 -7.98 -11.99
CA TYR A 3 9.05 -7.52 -11.32
C TYR A 3 9.38 -6.95 -9.95
N HIS A 4 8.53 -6.04 -9.53
CA HIS A 4 8.55 -5.51 -8.17
C HIS A 4 7.23 -5.80 -7.48
N ALA A 5 7.30 -5.98 -6.17
CA ALA A 5 6.13 -6.00 -5.31
C ALA A 5 6.02 -4.66 -4.61
N ILE A 6 4.81 -4.15 -4.50
CA ILE A 6 4.51 -2.94 -3.74
C ILE A 6 3.51 -3.32 -2.66
N ILE A 7 3.85 -2.95 -1.42
CA ILE A 7 2.95 -3.13 -0.28
C ILE A 7 2.65 -1.73 0.24
N THR A 8 1.37 -1.35 0.22
CA THR A 8 0.92 -0.07 0.75
C THR A 8 0.02 -0.32 1.93
N ILE A 9 0.41 0.22 3.09
CA ILE A 9 -0.36 0.13 4.32
C ILE A 9 -0.97 1.51 4.57
N MET A 10 -2.29 1.56 4.71
CA MET A 10 -3.01 2.81 4.82
C MET A 10 -4.15 2.68 5.81
N ASP A 11 -4.71 3.80 6.22
CA ASP A 11 -5.86 3.80 7.11
C ASP A 11 -7.07 3.14 6.45
N ARG A 12 -7.91 2.55 7.28
CA ARG A 12 -9.13 1.90 6.82
C ARG A 12 -9.97 2.86 5.97
N GLY A 13 -10.43 2.37 4.84
CA GLY A 13 -11.28 3.13 3.93
C GLY A 13 -10.53 3.83 2.81
N LEU A 14 -9.20 3.87 2.84
CA LEU A 14 -8.42 4.53 1.80
C LEU A 14 -8.08 3.62 0.62
N CYS A 15 -8.42 2.34 0.69
CA CYS A 15 -8.08 1.39 -0.36
C CYS A 15 -8.68 1.76 -1.71
N SER A 16 -9.89 2.34 -1.74
CA SER A 16 -10.50 2.72 -3.00
C SER A 16 -9.70 3.81 -3.71
N LYS A 17 -9.15 4.77 -2.97
CA LYS A 17 -8.26 5.78 -3.53
C LYS A 17 -6.99 5.17 -4.10
N ALA A 18 -6.41 4.21 -3.38
CA ALA A 18 -5.20 3.53 -3.83
C ALA A 18 -5.48 2.70 -5.09
N VAL A 19 -6.60 2.00 -5.13
CA VAL A 19 -7.00 1.21 -6.31
C VAL A 19 -7.21 2.12 -7.52
N ASP A 20 -7.89 3.24 -7.35
CA ASP A 20 -8.10 4.20 -8.42
C ASP A 20 -6.77 4.74 -8.94
N ALA A 21 -5.85 5.09 -8.03
CA ALA A 21 -4.54 5.58 -8.39
C ALA A 21 -3.76 4.57 -9.22
N VAL A 22 -3.80 3.30 -8.83
CA VAL A 22 -3.11 2.23 -9.55
C VAL A 22 -3.75 1.97 -10.90
N THR A 23 -5.07 1.99 -10.97
CA THR A 23 -5.81 1.77 -12.22
C THR A 23 -5.45 2.81 -13.26
N GLU A 24 -5.23 4.05 -12.85
CA GLU A 24 -4.79 5.14 -13.75
C GLU A 24 -3.46 4.83 -14.44
N THR A 25 -2.63 4.00 -13.85
CA THR A 25 -1.33 3.63 -14.44
C THR A 25 -1.43 2.45 -15.40
N GLY A 26 -2.63 1.91 -15.60
CA GLY A 26 -2.86 0.76 -16.47
C GLY A 26 -2.75 -0.60 -15.78
N SER A 27 -2.49 -0.62 -14.49
CA SER A 27 -2.45 -1.87 -13.74
C SER A 27 -3.87 -2.32 -13.39
N HIS A 28 -4.11 -3.62 -13.47
CA HIS A 28 -5.46 -4.19 -13.30
C HIS A 28 -5.55 -5.25 -12.23
N SER A 29 -4.48 -5.52 -11.49
CA SER A 29 -4.49 -6.58 -10.50
C SER A 29 -3.86 -6.10 -9.19
N GLY A 30 -4.39 -6.63 -8.11
CA GLY A 30 -3.88 -6.36 -6.79
C GLY A 30 -4.64 -7.19 -5.79
N THR A 31 -4.10 -7.31 -4.59
CA THR A 31 -4.74 -8.02 -3.49
C THR A 31 -4.93 -7.06 -2.34
N LEU A 32 -6.16 -6.99 -1.86
CA LEU A 32 -6.50 -6.15 -0.72
C LEU A 32 -6.58 -7.03 0.52
N LEU A 33 -5.85 -6.62 1.54
CA LEU A 33 -5.82 -7.30 2.83
C LEU A 33 -6.28 -6.35 3.93
N LYS A 34 -6.78 -6.91 5.00
CA LYS A 34 -7.11 -6.16 6.21
C LYS A 34 -6.11 -6.53 7.30
N GLY A 35 -5.73 -5.54 8.09
CA GLY A 35 -4.79 -5.77 9.18
C GLY A 35 -5.01 -4.78 10.31
N ARG A 36 -4.16 -4.85 11.30
CA ARG A 36 -4.14 -3.91 12.42
C ARG A 36 -2.71 -3.52 12.70
N GLY A 37 -2.52 -2.28 13.06
CA GLY A 37 -1.22 -1.79 13.40
C GLY A 37 -1.25 -0.30 13.67
N SER A 38 -0.17 0.22 14.23
CA SER A 38 -0.05 1.66 14.45
C SER A 38 1.35 2.14 14.10
N GLY A 39 1.41 3.30 13.46
CA GLY A 39 2.66 3.98 13.21
C GLY A 39 3.11 4.78 14.41
N LEU A 40 4.28 5.40 14.27
CA LEU A 40 4.85 6.23 15.34
C LEU A 40 3.96 7.42 15.70
N HIS A 41 3.14 7.87 14.77
CA HIS A 41 2.28 9.04 14.93
C HIS A 41 0.82 8.67 15.23
N GLU A 42 0.55 7.39 15.44
CA GLU A 42 -0.79 6.89 15.64
C GLU A 42 -0.89 6.17 16.97
N LYS A 43 -0.93 6.93 18.05
CA LYS A 43 -1.11 6.34 19.38
C LYS A 43 -2.54 6.57 19.84
N GLN A 44 -3.26 5.50 20.03
CA GLN A 44 -4.62 5.54 20.56
C GLN A 44 -4.69 4.67 21.81
N THR A 45 -5.25 5.22 22.87
CA THR A 45 -5.49 4.47 24.10
C THR A 45 -6.91 4.74 24.58
N ILE A 46 -7.57 3.68 25.05
CA ILE A 46 -8.84 3.78 25.74
C ILE A 46 -8.71 2.98 27.03
N LEU A 47 -9.01 3.59 28.16
CA LEU A 47 -8.93 2.95 29.49
C LEU A 47 -7.54 2.34 29.74
N ASN A 48 -6.50 3.06 29.36
CA ASN A 48 -5.09 2.62 29.47
C ASN A 48 -4.74 1.38 28.64
N MET A 49 -5.57 1.03 27.66
CA MET A 49 -5.28 -0.04 26.72
C MET A 49 -4.89 0.54 25.38
N ALA A 50 -3.79 0.04 24.83
CA ALA A 50 -3.37 0.43 23.50
C ALA A 50 -4.33 -0.15 22.47
N LEU A 51 -4.82 0.69 21.55
CA LEU A 51 -5.63 0.24 20.44
C LEU A 51 -4.79 0.25 19.18
N GLU A 52 -4.89 -0.82 18.40
CA GLU A 52 -4.29 -0.89 17.08
C GLU A 52 -5.39 -0.63 16.05
N PRO A 53 -5.34 0.50 15.33
CA PRO A 53 -6.37 0.79 14.34
C PRO A 53 -6.32 -0.19 13.18
N GLU A 54 -7.48 -0.41 12.58
CA GLU A 54 -7.57 -1.23 11.37
C GLU A 54 -6.89 -0.52 10.21
N LYS A 55 -6.22 -1.31 9.38
CA LYS A 55 -5.52 -0.84 8.20
C LYS A 55 -5.99 -1.58 6.97
N ASP A 56 -5.97 -0.88 5.86
CA ASP A 56 -6.09 -1.50 4.55
C ASP A 56 -4.69 -1.72 3.99
N ILE A 57 -4.45 -2.88 3.40
CA ILE A 57 -3.16 -3.24 2.83
C ILE A 57 -3.38 -3.61 1.38
N LEU A 58 -2.71 -2.91 0.48
CA LEU A 58 -2.77 -3.20 -0.94
C LEU A 58 -1.45 -3.81 -1.38
N LEU A 59 -1.51 -5.03 -1.91
CA LEU A 59 -0.37 -5.75 -2.42
C LEU A 59 -0.47 -5.80 -3.95
N LEU A 60 0.57 -5.33 -4.61
CA LEU A 60 0.66 -5.32 -6.07
C LEU A 60 1.95 -5.96 -6.53
N VAL A 61 1.91 -6.59 -7.69
CA VAL A 61 3.10 -7.02 -8.41
C VAL A 61 3.03 -6.43 -9.81
N SER A 62 4.09 -5.78 -10.23
CA SER A 62 4.13 -5.14 -11.53
C SER A 62 5.53 -5.20 -12.12
N LYS A 63 5.62 -4.97 -13.43
CA LYS A 63 6.90 -4.94 -14.11
C LYS A 63 7.72 -3.74 -13.65
N ASP A 64 9.05 -3.88 -13.67
CA ASP A 64 9.96 -2.82 -13.24
C ASP A 64 9.69 -1.48 -13.92
N GLU A 65 9.35 -1.51 -15.19
CA GLU A 65 9.16 -0.29 -15.97
C GLU A 65 7.94 0.53 -15.57
N THR A 66 6.99 -0.06 -14.82
CA THR A 66 5.78 0.64 -14.38
C THR A 66 5.79 1.00 -12.91
N ILE A 67 6.79 0.54 -12.17
CA ILE A 67 6.84 0.70 -10.71
C ILE A 67 6.87 2.17 -10.29
N ASP A 68 7.71 2.97 -10.92
CA ASP A 68 7.85 4.38 -10.53
C ASP A 68 6.55 5.15 -10.76
N ASP A 69 5.83 4.85 -11.83
CA ASP A 69 4.54 5.48 -12.10
C ASP A 69 3.51 5.10 -11.04
N ILE A 70 3.50 3.83 -10.64
CA ILE A 70 2.58 3.35 -9.60
C ILE A 70 2.89 4.02 -8.27
N ILE A 71 4.15 4.07 -7.88
CA ILE A 71 4.55 4.70 -6.62
C ILE A 71 4.17 6.18 -6.61
N ARG A 72 4.44 6.89 -7.70
CA ARG A 72 4.07 8.31 -7.79
C ARG A 72 2.57 8.52 -7.71
N SER A 73 1.79 7.67 -8.37
CA SER A 73 0.34 7.80 -8.35
C SER A 73 -0.23 7.56 -6.95
N ILE A 74 0.25 6.53 -6.26
CA ILE A 74 -0.18 6.25 -4.89
C ILE A 74 0.22 7.39 -3.97
N ASP A 75 1.45 7.85 -4.05
CA ASP A 75 1.91 8.93 -3.19
C ASP A 75 1.14 10.23 -3.45
N HIS A 76 0.89 10.54 -4.71
CA HIS A 76 0.13 11.74 -5.07
C HIS A 76 -1.28 11.71 -4.48
N ASN A 77 -1.95 10.56 -4.51
CA ASN A 77 -3.33 10.44 -4.05
C ASN A 77 -3.46 10.28 -2.54
N LEU A 78 -2.47 9.68 -1.89
CA LEU A 78 -2.53 9.36 -0.46
C LEU A 78 -1.57 10.17 0.40
N SER A 79 -0.63 10.89 -0.21
CA SER A 79 0.40 11.65 0.50
C SER A 79 1.18 10.77 1.49
N VAL A 80 1.61 9.60 1.04
CA VAL A 80 2.25 8.59 1.90
C VAL A 80 3.55 9.10 2.51
N THR A 81 4.22 10.04 1.83
CA THR A 81 5.46 10.63 2.34
C THR A 81 5.26 11.47 3.59
N GLU A 82 4.05 11.91 3.87
CA GLU A 82 3.77 12.66 5.08
C GLU A 82 3.56 11.73 6.28
N PRO A 83 4.10 12.08 7.46
CA PRO A 83 3.95 11.25 8.64
C PRO A 83 2.48 10.96 8.97
N GLY A 84 2.18 9.71 9.31
CA GLY A 84 0.83 9.31 9.68
C GLY A 84 -0.08 8.92 8.53
N ASN A 85 0.35 9.13 7.28
CA ASN A 85 -0.51 8.85 6.12
C ASN A 85 -0.32 7.44 5.55
N GLY A 86 0.54 6.63 6.16
CA GLY A 86 0.73 5.26 5.74
C GLY A 86 2.17 4.93 5.42
N LEU A 87 2.35 3.77 4.82
CA LEU A 87 3.68 3.26 4.47
C LEU A 87 3.58 2.56 3.12
N LEU A 88 4.53 2.86 2.25
CA LEU A 88 4.67 2.17 0.98
C LEU A 88 6.05 1.53 0.93
N ILE A 89 6.07 0.22 0.66
CA ILE A 89 7.30 -0.56 0.52
C ILE A 89 7.35 -1.10 -0.91
N SER A 90 8.49 -0.93 -1.57
CA SER A 90 8.75 -1.52 -2.87
C SER A 90 9.94 -2.44 -2.77
N MET A 91 9.84 -3.63 -3.36
CA MET A 91 10.93 -4.58 -3.34
C MET A 91 10.99 -5.36 -4.64
N GLN A 92 12.19 -5.72 -5.04
CA GLN A 92 12.38 -6.55 -6.21
C GLN A 92 11.96 -7.99 -5.91
N VAL A 93 11.26 -8.62 -6.84
CA VAL A 93 10.79 -9.98 -6.68
C VAL A 93 11.77 -10.94 -7.35
N ASN A 94 12.27 -11.92 -6.61
CA ASN A 94 13.20 -12.92 -7.14
C ASN A 94 12.50 -14.02 -7.93
N ARG A 95 11.33 -14.42 -7.50
CA ARG A 95 10.56 -15.49 -8.15
C ARG A 95 9.07 -15.20 -8.09
N ILE A 96 8.38 -15.51 -9.18
CA ILE A 96 6.93 -15.41 -9.27
C ILE A 96 6.41 -16.69 -9.90
N HIS A 97 5.38 -17.25 -9.27
CA HIS A 97 4.63 -18.39 -9.81
C HIS A 97 3.16 -18.00 -9.82
N GLY A 98 2.50 -18.26 -10.93
CA GLY A 98 1.05 -18.04 -11.05
C GLY A 98 0.63 -16.62 -11.41
N LEU A 99 1.56 -15.76 -11.78
CA LEU A 99 1.23 -14.42 -12.26
C LEU A 99 0.60 -14.50 -13.65
N ARG A 100 -0.49 -13.77 -13.84
CA ARG A 100 -1.19 -13.72 -15.11
C ARG A 100 -1.50 -12.31 -15.54
#